data_d87edce6e36879b5adb118717e888ad0
#
_entry.id   d87edce6e36879b5adb118717e888ad0
#
_cell.length_a   1.000
_cell.length_b   1.000
_cell.length_c   1.000
_cell.angle_alpha   90.00
_cell.angle_beta   90.00
_cell.angle_gamma   90.00
#
_symmetry.space_group_name_H-M   'P 1'
#
loop_
_entity.id
_entity.type
_entity.pdbx_description
1 polymer ?
#
loop_
_entity_poly.entity_id
_entity_poly.type
_entity_poly.pdbx_seq_one_letter_code
_entity_poly.pdbx_strand_id
1 'polypeptide(L)'
;IETYFKIKRSLLEKSSIRIYNSDDKYISNKRKELPDGIWVGTNNKASYSFKPKYWIDQQGYIFEGEKKLFHTSILNIPGKHNLLNLLLVTAAARQIGLDHSSIAQSINSFEGIPHRLEYLGKIDNLKIYNDSKATNFDSSITGLRSIPFPVILLAGGKQKKGDYSSWIEQLKQSTNGIILFGFSASDLKKAIMKSSYEGEIVVTKNLDDATKASIDMARKTNSKSILLSPACASFDQYRNYEERGNHFKKLIKLNGIIK
;
A
#
# COMPACT_ATOMS: atom_id res chain seq x y z
N ILE A 1 -10.56 -19.28 -5.95
CA ILE A 1 -10.58 -18.83 -4.53
C ILE A 1 -10.67 -20.03 -3.60
N GLU A 2 -11.61 -20.95 -3.79
CA GLU A 2 -11.84 -22.10 -2.90
C GLU A 2 -10.62 -23.02 -2.73
N THR A 3 -9.94 -23.37 -3.82
CA THR A 3 -8.68 -24.15 -3.78
C THR A 3 -7.59 -23.45 -2.99
N TYR A 4 -7.44 -22.13 -3.18
CA TYR A 4 -6.49 -21.33 -2.43
C TYR A 4 -6.83 -21.31 -0.93
N PHE A 5 -8.09 -21.15 -0.58
CA PHE A 5 -8.57 -21.22 0.81
C PHE A 5 -8.22 -22.57 1.46
N LYS A 6 -8.50 -23.70 0.79
CA LYS A 6 -8.18 -25.04 1.32
C LYS A 6 -6.68 -25.21 1.59
N ILE A 7 -5.81 -24.75 0.67
CA ILE A 7 -4.36 -24.82 0.86
C ILE A 7 -3.94 -23.97 2.07
N LYS A 8 -4.45 -22.73 2.19
CA LYS A 8 -4.12 -21.86 3.33
C LYS A 8 -4.65 -22.43 4.65
N ARG A 9 -5.87 -22.99 4.64
CA ARG A 9 -6.44 -23.63 5.81
C ARG A 9 -5.59 -24.81 6.31
N SER A 10 -5.06 -25.66 5.42
CA SER A 10 -4.22 -26.80 5.83
C SER A 10 -2.94 -26.35 6.58
N LEU A 11 -2.39 -25.17 6.27
CA LEU A 11 -1.30 -24.57 7.02
C LEU A 11 -1.76 -24.13 8.41
N LEU A 12 -2.94 -23.52 8.49
CA LEU A 12 -3.50 -23.04 9.76
C LEU A 12 -3.82 -24.21 10.70
N GLU A 13 -4.30 -25.35 10.18
CA GLU A 13 -4.55 -26.56 10.98
C GLU A 13 -3.29 -27.07 11.69
N LYS A 14 -2.11 -26.88 11.10
CA LYS A 14 -0.81 -27.28 11.66
C LYS A 14 -0.16 -26.20 12.54
N SER A 15 -0.73 -24.99 12.59
CA SER A 15 -0.16 -23.88 13.34
C SER A 15 -0.64 -23.87 14.78
N SER A 16 0.24 -23.57 15.74
CA SER A 16 -0.13 -23.39 17.15
C SER A 16 -0.79 -22.03 17.42
N ILE A 17 -0.38 -20.99 16.72
CA ILE A 17 -0.97 -19.65 16.82
C ILE A 17 -1.63 -19.30 15.47
N ARG A 18 -2.90 -18.93 15.52
CA ARG A 18 -3.71 -18.57 14.35
C ARG A 18 -4.32 -17.20 14.56
N ILE A 19 -4.11 -16.31 13.58
CA ILE A 19 -4.65 -14.94 13.64
C ILE A 19 -5.41 -14.68 12.34
N TYR A 20 -6.65 -14.24 12.46
CA TYR A 20 -7.59 -14.04 11.36
C TYR A 20 -8.02 -12.59 11.21
N ASN A 21 -8.21 -12.17 9.98
CA ASN A 21 -8.75 -10.87 9.64
C ASN A 21 -10.28 -10.87 9.62
N SER A 22 -10.92 -10.17 10.55
CA SER A 22 -12.38 -10.01 10.60
C SER A 22 -12.96 -9.11 9.51
N ASP A 23 -12.10 -8.23 8.92
CA ASP A 23 -12.52 -7.30 7.88
C ASP A 23 -12.64 -8.00 6.50
N ASP A 24 -12.02 -9.16 6.34
CA ASP A 24 -12.15 -9.99 5.15
C ASP A 24 -13.48 -10.77 5.21
N LYS A 25 -14.45 -10.36 4.39
CA LYS A 25 -15.78 -10.98 4.34
C LYS A 25 -15.73 -12.45 3.98
N TYR A 26 -14.82 -12.87 3.08
CA TYR A 26 -14.70 -14.26 2.67
C TYR A 26 -14.24 -15.14 3.84
N ILE A 27 -13.20 -14.71 4.55
CA ILE A 27 -12.68 -15.43 5.72
C ILE A 27 -13.68 -15.41 6.86
N SER A 28 -14.31 -14.26 7.14
CA SER A 28 -15.33 -14.13 8.20
C SER A 28 -16.54 -15.03 7.98
N ASN A 29 -17.02 -15.13 6.74
CA ASN A 29 -18.13 -16.01 6.39
C ASN A 29 -17.80 -17.50 6.55
N LYS A 30 -16.52 -17.86 6.37
CA LYS A 30 -16.02 -19.23 6.55
C LYS A 30 -15.49 -19.52 7.97
N ARG A 31 -15.80 -18.67 8.93
CA ARG A 31 -15.30 -18.79 10.31
C ARG A 31 -15.54 -20.18 10.92
N LYS A 32 -16.72 -20.77 10.68
CA LYS A 32 -17.07 -22.09 11.22
C LYS A 32 -16.24 -23.24 10.62
N GLU A 33 -15.63 -23.02 9.47
CA GLU A 33 -14.78 -23.99 8.77
C GLU A 33 -13.29 -23.85 9.19
N LEU A 34 -12.92 -22.80 9.92
CA LEU A 34 -11.56 -22.53 10.34
C LEU A 34 -11.29 -23.08 11.74
N PRO A 35 -10.05 -23.56 12.02
CA PRO A 35 -9.65 -23.90 13.38
C PRO A 35 -9.76 -22.69 14.33
N ASP A 36 -9.90 -22.95 15.62
CA ASP A 36 -9.91 -21.86 16.62
C ASP A 36 -8.69 -20.98 16.53
N GLY A 37 -8.90 -19.67 16.71
CA GLY A 37 -7.84 -18.69 16.60
C GLY A 37 -8.29 -17.29 16.99
N ILE A 38 -7.36 -16.36 16.89
CA ILE A 38 -7.51 -14.97 17.30
C ILE A 38 -8.02 -14.16 16.12
N TRP A 39 -9.10 -13.42 16.33
CA TRP A 39 -9.66 -12.53 15.33
C TRP A 39 -9.26 -11.09 15.60
N VAL A 40 -8.85 -10.37 14.56
CA VAL A 40 -8.52 -8.95 14.61
C VAL A 40 -9.39 -8.18 13.61
N GLY A 41 -9.78 -6.94 13.95
CA GLY A 41 -10.60 -6.11 13.07
C GLY A 41 -10.34 -4.62 13.26
N THR A 42 -10.33 -3.86 12.18
CA THR A 42 -9.97 -2.42 12.19
C THR A 42 -11.13 -1.50 12.56
N ASN A 43 -12.32 -2.06 12.82
CA ASN A 43 -13.50 -1.30 13.21
C ASN A 43 -13.89 -1.58 14.67
N ASN A 44 -14.82 -0.77 15.19
CA ASN A 44 -15.39 -1.01 16.51
C ASN A 44 -15.97 -2.43 16.59
N LYS A 45 -15.78 -3.08 17.74
CA LYS A 45 -16.23 -4.46 17.98
C LYS A 45 -17.73 -4.70 17.68
N ALA A 46 -18.55 -3.67 17.83
CA ALA A 46 -19.99 -3.73 17.51
C ALA A 46 -20.29 -3.85 15.99
N SER A 47 -19.32 -3.57 15.13
CA SER A 47 -19.46 -3.65 13.68
C SER A 47 -19.37 -5.10 13.15
N TYR A 48 -19.08 -6.07 14.01
CA TYR A 48 -18.89 -7.46 13.61
C TYR A 48 -19.99 -8.35 14.17
N SER A 49 -20.34 -9.40 13.45
CA SER A 49 -21.28 -10.44 13.90
C SER A 49 -20.74 -11.29 15.07
N PHE A 50 -19.46 -11.13 15.39
CA PHE A 50 -18.77 -11.76 16.53
C PHE A 50 -17.71 -10.78 17.08
N LYS A 51 -17.29 -10.96 18.32
CA LYS A 51 -16.31 -10.06 18.95
C LYS A 51 -14.87 -10.44 18.56
N PRO A 52 -14.14 -9.62 17.76
CA PRO A 52 -12.71 -9.84 17.58
C PRO A 52 -11.97 -9.59 18.91
N LYS A 53 -10.88 -10.36 19.13
CA LYS A 53 -10.05 -10.18 20.35
C LYS A 53 -9.27 -8.87 20.31
N TYR A 54 -8.78 -8.47 19.11
CA TYR A 54 -8.13 -7.16 18.91
C TYR A 54 -8.95 -6.32 17.94
N TRP A 55 -9.22 -5.08 18.32
CA TRP A 55 -10.05 -4.17 17.55
C TRP A 55 -9.67 -2.71 17.79
N ILE A 56 -10.15 -1.80 16.93
CA ILE A 56 -9.88 -0.36 17.02
C ILE A 56 -11.21 0.34 17.31
N ASP A 57 -11.23 1.27 18.28
CA ASP A 57 -12.39 2.10 18.56
C ASP A 57 -12.50 3.29 17.59
N GLN A 58 -13.57 4.07 17.73
CA GLN A 58 -13.82 5.26 16.91
C GLN A 58 -12.79 6.37 17.14
N GLN A 59 -12.11 6.35 18.29
CA GLN A 59 -11.07 7.31 18.65
C GLN A 59 -9.68 6.89 18.19
N GLY A 60 -9.53 5.69 17.63
CA GLY A 60 -8.25 5.16 17.12
C GLY A 60 -7.43 4.40 18.16
N TYR A 61 -8.00 4.00 19.30
CA TYR A 61 -7.32 3.16 20.27
C TYR A 61 -7.46 1.68 19.95
N ILE A 62 -6.38 0.95 20.10
CA ILE A 62 -6.35 -0.53 19.98
C ILE A 62 -6.73 -1.13 21.33
N PHE A 63 -7.59 -2.14 21.26
CA PHE A 63 -8.03 -2.93 22.41
C PHE A 63 -7.65 -4.41 22.26
N GLU A 64 -7.32 -5.06 23.38
CA GLU A 64 -7.27 -6.51 23.56
C GLU A 64 -8.42 -6.91 24.48
N GLY A 65 -9.50 -7.49 23.92
CA GLY A 65 -10.76 -7.66 24.65
C GLY A 65 -11.32 -6.31 25.13
N GLU A 66 -11.38 -6.10 26.42
CA GLU A 66 -11.79 -4.82 27.04
C GLU A 66 -10.60 -3.96 27.49
N LYS A 67 -9.36 -4.49 27.39
CA LYS A 67 -8.17 -3.75 27.80
C LYS A 67 -7.71 -2.82 26.68
N LYS A 68 -7.65 -1.52 27.00
CA LYS A 68 -7.05 -0.50 26.13
C LYS A 68 -5.53 -0.65 26.11
N LEU A 69 -4.93 -0.66 24.92
CA LEU A 69 -3.48 -0.83 24.74
C LEU A 69 -2.81 0.52 24.42
N PHE A 70 -2.89 0.96 23.18
CA PHE A 70 -2.27 2.19 22.68
C PHE A 70 -3.04 2.77 21.49
N HIS A 71 -2.72 3.99 21.12
CA HIS A 71 -3.37 4.69 20.01
C HIS A 71 -2.68 4.39 18.67
N THR A 72 -3.44 4.28 17.59
CA THR A 72 -2.93 3.98 16.24
C THR A 72 -2.01 5.05 15.66
N SER A 73 -2.05 6.29 16.17
CA SER A 73 -1.20 7.40 15.72
C SER A 73 0.30 7.19 15.94
N ILE A 74 0.68 6.20 16.75
CA ILE A 74 2.10 5.83 16.89
C ILE A 74 2.68 5.18 15.63
N LEU A 75 1.80 4.72 14.71
CA LEU A 75 2.22 4.15 13.44
C LEU A 75 2.49 5.26 12.42
N ASN A 76 3.75 5.50 12.11
CA ASN A 76 4.22 6.59 11.24
C ASN A 76 4.14 6.30 9.73
N ILE A 77 3.52 5.18 9.32
CA ILE A 77 3.39 4.82 7.90
C ILE A 77 1.94 5.04 7.41
N PRO A 78 1.77 5.56 6.18
CA PRO A 78 0.44 5.89 5.66
C PRO A 78 -0.36 4.65 5.24
N GLY A 79 -1.69 4.80 5.19
CA GLY A 79 -2.63 3.85 4.60
C GLY A 79 -3.43 3.04 5.63
N LYS A 80 -4.76 3.00 5.41
CA LYS A 80 -5.69 2.25 6.28
C LYS A 80 -5.37 0.75 6.39
N HIS A 81 -4.82 0.16 5.32
CA HIS A 81 -4.39 -1.25 5.35
C HIS A 81 -3.27 -1.52 6.37
N ASN A 82 -2.48 -0.50 6.73
CA ASN A 82 -1.45 -0.63 7.75
C ASN A 82 -2.04 -0.68 9.17
N LEU A 83 -3.26 -0.23 9.40
CA LEU A 83 -3.97 -0.45 10.68
C LEU A 83 -4.27 -1.94 10.90
N LEU A 84 -4.65 -2.67 9.84
CA LEU A 84 -4.81 -4.11 9.91
C LEU A 84 -3.47 -4.81 10.18
N ASN A 85 -2.41 -4.42 9.49
CA ASN A 85 -1.07 -4.95 9.74
C ASN A 85 -0.63 -4.69 11.18
N LEU A 86 -0.89 -3.50 11.72
CA LEU A 86 -0.63 -3.15 13.11
C LEU A 86 -1.35 -4.07 14.09
N LEU A 87 -2.63 -4.36 13.87
CA LEU A 87 -3.39 -5.30 14.70
C LEU A 87 -2.86 -6.73 14.62
N LEU A 88 -2.53 -7.20 13.41
CA LEU A 88 -1.97 -8.54 13.20
C LEU A 88 -0.62 -8.70 13.92
N VAL A 89 0.26 -7.70 13.80
CA VAL A 89 1.56 -7.68 14.49
C VAL A 89 1.36 -7.59 16.00
N THR A 90 0.47 -6.72 16.47
CA THR A 90 0.16 -6.61 17.91
C THR A 90 -0.36 -7.94 18.46
N ALA A 91 -1.30 -8.57 17.77
CA ALA A 91 -1.84 -9.86 18.18
C ALA A 91 -0.75 -10.93 18.23
N ALA A 92 0.10 -11.02 17.19
CA ALA A 92 1.18 -11.99 17.14
C ALA A 92 2.21 -11.76 18.27
N ALA A 93 2.64 -10.53 18.47
CA ALA A 93 3.60 -10.16 19.52
C ALA A 93 3.07 -10.46 20.93
N ARG A 94 1.78 -10.21 21.17
CA ARG A 94 1.12 -10.56 22.43
C ARG A 94 1.06 -12.07 22.67
N GLN A 95 0.89 -12.89 21.61
CA GLN A 95 0.86 -14.35 21.75
C GLN A 95 2.24 -14.95 22.11
N ILE A 96 3.33 -14.30 21.75
CA ILE A 96 4.69 -14.71 22.15
C ILE A 96 5.16 -14.04 23.45
N GLY A 97 4.28 -13.35 24.17
CA GLY A 97 4.52 -12.83 25.51
C GLY A 97 5.06 -11.41 25.60
N LEU A 98 5.17 -10.66 24.48
CA LEU A 98 5.60 -9.26 24.54
C LEU A 98 4.52 -8.40 25.21
N ASP A 99 4.94 -7.51 26.10
CA ASP A 99 4.04 -6.54 26.71
C ASP A 99 3.66 -5.42 25.73
N HIS A 100 2.55 -4.73 25.99
CA HIS A 100 2.00 -3.74 25.09
C HIS A 100 2.84 -2.46 25.01
N SER A 101 3.64 -2.11 26.03
CA SER A 101 4.50 -0.92 26.01
C SER A 101 5.72 -1.15 25.12
N SER A 102 6.35 -2.31 25.19
CA SER A 102 7.43 -2.71 24.28
C SER A 102 6.97 -2.77 22.82
N ILE A 103 5.77 -3.29 22.58
CA ILE A 103 5.16 -3.30 21.23
C ILE A 103 4.95 -1.86 20.73
N ALA A 104 4.36 -0.98 21.54
CA ALA A 104 4.11 0.41 21.18
C ALA A 104 5.41 1.17 20.87
N GLN A 105 6.47 0.97 21.68
CA GLN A 105 7.77 1.58 21.43
C GLN A 105 8.38 1.14 20.11
N SER A 106 8.34 -0.17 19.82
CA SER A 106 8.86 -0.73 18.56
C SER A 106 8.09 -0.21 17.34
N ILE A 107 6.76 -0.06 17.45
CA ILE A 107 5.92 0.48 16.37
C ILE A 107 6.21 1.97 16.15
N ASN A 108 6.36 2.75 17.21
CA ASN A 108 6.66 4.18 17.12
C ASN A 108 8.00 4.47 16.45
N SER A 109 8.99 3.58 16.60
CA SER A 109 10.30 3.67 15.95
C SER A 109 10.34 3.06 14.55
N PHE A 110 9.25 2.45 14.08
CA PHE A 110 9.20 1.80 12.78
C PHE A 110 9.04 2.80 11.64
N GLU A 111 10.07 2.95 10.83
CA GLU A 111 10.09 3.89 9.68
C GLU A 111 9.41 3.35 8.40
N GLY A 112 8.89 2.13 8.44
CA GLY A 112 8.31 1.45 7.26
C GLY A 112 9.29 0.50 6.58
N ILE A 113 8.83 -0.10 5.48
CA ILE A 113 9.63 -1.02 4.66
C ILE A 113 10.08 -0.27 3.41
N PRO A 114 11.37 -0.30 3.04
CA PRO A 114 11.84 0.31 1.81
C PRO A 114 11.02 -0.12 0.59
N HIS A 115 10.73 0.82 -0.30
CA HIS A 115 9.97 0.62 -1.52
C HIS A 115 8.49 0.22 -1.34
N ARG A 116 7.93 0.27 -0.13
CA ARG A 116 6.51 0.08 0.16
C ARG A 116 5.91 1.38 0.68
N LEU A 117 5.39 2.18 -0.22
CA LEU A 117 4.85 3.52 0.06
C LEU A 117 5.78 4.35 0.96
N GLU A 118 7.08 4.16 0.74
CA GLU A 118 8.18 4.80 1.49
C GLU A 118 8.14 6.31 1.24
N TYR A 119 7.94 7.09 2.29
CA TYR A 119 8.01 8.53 2.21
C TYR A 119 9.48 8.96 2.13
N LEU A 120 9.86 9.65 1.04
CA LEU A 120 11.24 10.06 0.81
C LEU A 120 11.55 11.48 1.30
N GLY A 121 10.53 12.31 1.48
CA GLY A 121 10.67 13.73 1.80
C GLY A 121 9.86 14.60 0.85
N LYS A 122 10.29 15.87 0.69
CA LYS A 122 9.63 16.87 -0.15
C LYS A 122 10.59 17.48 -1.15
N ILE A 123 10.06 17.87 -2.31
CA ILE A 123 10.67 18.85 -3.23
C ILE A 123 9.69 20.00 -3.28
N ASP A 124 10.10 21.18 -2.85
CA ASP A 124 9.19 22.29 -2.59
C ASP A 124 8.07 21.86 -1.62
N ASN A 125 6.79 21.93 -2.02
CA ASN A 125 5.64 21.46 -1.27
C ASN A 125 5.15 20.05 -1.68
N LEU A 126 5.82 19.41 -2.65
CA LEU A 126 5.46 18.10 -3.20
C LEU A 126 5.97 16.97 -2.33
N LYS A 127 5.11 16.15 -1.78
CA LYS A 127 5.48 14.94 -1.04
C LYS A 127 5.89 13.84 -2.02
N ILE A 128 7.01 13.19 -1.79
CA ILE A 128 7.56 12.17 -2.68
C ILE A 128 7.45 10.79 -2.02
N TYR A 129 6.86 9.83 -2.74
CA TYR A 129 6.67 8.46 -2.26
C TYR A 129 7.25 7.44 -3.24
N ASN A 130 7.92 6.44 -2.68
CA ASN A 130 8.48 5.30 -3.41
C ASN A 130 7.69 4.03 -3.05
N ASP A 131 6.92 3.56 -3.99
CA ASP A 131 6.14 2.33 -3.90
C ASP A 131 6.54 1.35 -5.02
N SER A 132 7.85 1.25 -5.29
CA SER A 132 8.37 0.40 -6.36
C SER A 132 7.97 -1.08 -6.22
N LYS A 133 7.60 -1.52 -5.00
CA LYS A 133 7.06 -2.85 -4.70
C LYS A 133 5.67 -3.09 -5.28
N ALA A 134 4.91 -2.06 -5.66
CA ALA A 134 3.62 -2.17 -6.33
C ALA A 134 3.79 -2.69 -7.77
N THR A 135 3.96 -4.01 -7.91
CA THR A 135 4.20 -4.70 -9.18
C THR A 135 2.93 -5.27 -9.82
N ASN A 136 1.76 -4.84 -9.35
CA ASN A 136 0.44 -5.15 -9.88
C ASN A 136 -0.53 -3.98 -9.64
N PHE A 137 -1.67 -4.00 -10.33
CA PHE A 137 -2.66 -2.92 -10.29
C PHE A 137 -3.28 -2.71 -8.90
N ASP A 138 -3.62 -3.78 -8.18
CA ASP A 138 -4.24 -3.69 -6.85
C ASP A 138 -3.31 -3.00 -5.83
N SER A 139 -2.02 -3.30 -5.89
CA SER A 139 -1.03 -2.64 -5.04
C SER A 139 -0.93 -1.14 -5.36
N SER A 140 -0.93 -0.77 -6.65
CA SER A 140 -0.90 0.63 -7.06
C SER A 140 -2.17 1.39 -6.66
N ILE A 141 -3.36 0.77 -6.76
CA ILE A 141 -4.61 1.31 -6.23
C ILE A 141 -4.48 1.61 -4.73
N THR A 142 -3.94 0.66 -3.97
CA THR A 142 -3.73 0.81 -2.54
C THR A 142 -2.79 1.98 -2.23
N GLY A 143 -1.69 2.10 -2.98
CA GLY A 143 -0.75 3.23 -2.87
C GLY A 143 -1.43 4.58 -3.12
N LEU A 144 -2.17 4.72 -4.22
CA LEU A 144 -2.90 5.94 -4.58
C LEU A 144 -3.91 6.37 -3.51
N ARG A 145 -4.62 5.42 -2.89
CA ARG A 145 -5.61 5.70 -1.83
C ARG A 145 -4.98 6.10 -0.49
N SER A 146 -3.68 5.90 -0.34
CA SER A 146 -2.99 6.02 0.95
C SER A 146 -2.23 7.33 1.13
N ILE A 147 -2.13 8.15 0.09
CA ILE A 147 -1.33 9.40 0.12
C ILE A 147 -2.18 10.62 -0.24
N PRO A 148 -1.71 11.84 0.10
CA PRO A 148 -2.41 13.06 -0.29
C PRO A 148 -2.51 13.21 -1.81
N PHE A 149 -3.70 13.46 -2.30
CA PHE A 149 -4.01 13.72 -3.71
C PHE A 149 -4.34 15.22 -3.95
N PRO A 150 -4.24 15.75 -5.19
CA PRO A 150 -3.93 15.06 -6.44
C PRO A 150 -2.48 14.60 -6.55
N VAL A 151 -2.26 13.50 -7.28
CA VAL A 151 -0.97 12.81 -7.44
C VAL A 151 -0.47 12.89 -8.88
N ILE A 152 0.84 13.03 -9.09
CA ILE A 152 1.50 12.65 -10.33
C ILE A 152 2.03 11.22 -10.14
N LEU A 153 1.51 10.29 -10.93
CA LEU A 153 1.88 8.88 -10.87
C LEU A 153 2.96 8.54 -11.89
N LEU A 154 4.01 7.87 -11.46
CA LEU A 154 4.96 7.19 -12.34
C LEU A 154 4.59 5.71 -12.39
N ALA A 155 4.17 5.23 -13.58
CA ALA A 155 3.74 3.84 -13.77
C ALA A 155 4.35 3.23 -15.04
N GLY A 156 4.49 1.88 -15.02
CA GLY A 156 5.04 1.15 -16.15
C GLY A 156 6.09 0.11 -15.78
N GLY A 157 6.62 -0.53 -16.81
CA GLY A 157 7.48 -1.70 -16.67
C GLY A 157 6.95 -2.87 -17.50
N LYS A 158 7.21 -4.11 -17.07
CA LYS A 158 6.68 -5.32 -17.70
C LYS A 158 5.33 -5.68 -17.09
N GLN A 159 4.24 -5.43 -17.82
CA GLN A 159 2.87 -5.71 -17.37
C GLN A 159 2.65 -7.21 -17.17
N LYS A 160 1.92 -7.56 -16.12
CA LYS A 160 1.31 -8.88 -15.94
C LYS A 160 -0.06 -8.90 -16.60
N LYS A 161 -0.50 -10.07 -17.09
CA LYS A 161 -1.87 -10.26 -17.58
C LYS A 161 -2.84 -9.98 -16.42
N GLY A 162 -3.91 -9.24 -16.68
CA GLY A 162 -4.93 -8.92 -15.70
C GLY A 162 -5.85 -7.80 -16.15
N ASP A 163 -6.96 -7.65 -15.46
CA ASP A 163 -7.88 -6.51 -15.64
C ASP A 163 -7.34 -5.29 -14.90
N TYR A 164 -7.27 -4.18 -15.60
CA TYR A 164 -6.81 -2.90 -15.07
C TYR A 164 -7.95 -1.84 -14.97
N SER A 165 -9.19 -2.22 -15.21
CA SER A 165 -10.34 -1.32 -15.19
C SER A 165 -10.47 -0.59 -13.86
N SER A 166 -10.39 -1.30 -12.73
CA SER A 166 -10.44 -0.71 -11.40
C SER A 166 -9.26 0.25 -11.13
N TRP A 167 -8.08 -0.03 -11.70
CA TRP A 167 -6.92 0.84 -11.58
C TRP A 167 -7.13 2.14 -12.36
N ILE A 168 -7.67 2.06 -13.57
CA ILE A 168 -7.99 3.24 -14.37
C ILE A 168 -9.04 4.12 -13.67
N GLU A 169 -10.08 3.53 -13.08
CA GLU A 169 -11.05 4.31 -12.30
C GLU A 169 -10.41 5.00 -11.09
N GLN A 170 -9.43 4.37 -10.44
CA GLN A 170 -8.69 5.01 -9.34
C GLN A 170 -7.80 6.15 -9.86
N LEU A 171 -7.21 6.03 -11.06
CA LEU A 171 -6.44 7.12 -11.68
C LEU A 171 -7.28 8.38 -11.86
N LYS A 172 -8.49 8.26 -12.39
CA LYS A 172 -9.43 9.38 -12.58
C LYS A 172 -9.71 10.13 -11.27
N GLN A 173 -9.79 9.41 -10.16
CA GLN A 173 -10.13 9.98 -8.85
C GLN A 173 -8.95 10.64 -8.13
N SER A 174 -7.72 10.22 -8.42
CA SER A 174 -6.58 10.52 -7.55
C SER A 174 -5.43 11.24 -8.25
N THR A 175 -5.40 11.26 -9.59
CA THR A 175 -4.23 11.80 -10.31
C THR A 175 -4.58 12.99 -11.20
N ASN A 176 -3.70 13.99 -11.22
CA ASN A 176 -3.71 15.07 -12.20
C ASN A 176 -2.91 14.74 -13.46
N GLY A 177 -2.02 13.75 -13.36
CA GLY A 177 -1.21 13.33 -14.49
C GLY A 177 -0.49 12.00 -14.23
N ILE A 178 -0.09 11.38 -15.32
CA ILE A 178 0.56 10.07 -15.32
C ILE A 178 1.78 10.11 -16.24
N ILE A 179 2.90 9.69 -15.71
CA ILE A 179 4.12 9.46 -16.50
C ILE A 179 4.26 7.96 -16.67
N LEU A 180 4.16 7.51 -17.91
CA LEU A 180 4.30 6.10 -18.26
C LEU A 180 5.70 5.84 -18.80
N PHE A 181 6.35 4.75 -18.35
CA PHE A 181 7.68 4.38 -18.81
C PHE A 181 7.82 2.86 -18.99
N GLY A 182 8.87 2.46 -19.70
CA GLY A 182 9.19 1.05 -19.92
C GLY A 182 8.28 0.34 -20.92
N PHE A 183 8.34 -0.99 -20.93
CA PHE A 183 7.80 -1.83 -21.98
C PHE A 183 6.29 -1.68 -22.21
N SER A 184 5.50 -1.55 -21.13
CA SER A 184 4.04 -1.47 -21.22
C SER A 184 3.48 -0.06 -21.42
N ALA A 185 4.34 0.96 -21.51
CA ALA A 185 3.90 2.36 -21.50
C ALA A 185 2.89 2.70 -22.62
N SER A 186 3.14 2.25 -23.83
CA SER A 186 2.27 2.52 -24.99
C SER A 186 0.90 1.85 -24.86
N ASP A 187 0.83 0.63 -24.35
CA ASP A 187 -0.43 -0.11 -24.21
C ASP A 187 -1.25 0.45 -23.04
N LEU A 188 -0.61 0.81 -21.94
CA LEU A 188 -1.27 1.49 -20.81
C LEU A 188 -1.82 2.85 -21.26
N LYS A 189 -1.05 3.65 -22.03
CA LYS A 189 -1.53 4.91 -22.60
C LYS A 189 -2.80 4.73 -23.41
N LYS A 190 -2.80 3.77 -24.35
CA LYS A 190 -3.97 3.48 -25.20
C LYS A 190 -5.20 3.11 -24.35
N ALA A 191 -5.00 2.29 -23.31
CA ALA A 191 -6.08 1.87 -22.43
C ALA A 191 -6.65 3.04 -21.60
N ILE A 192 -5.78 3.87 -21.03
CA ILE A 192 -6.20 5.04 -20.23
C ILE A 192 -6.91 6.07 -21.11
N MET A 193 -6.41 6.35 -22.31
CA MET A 193 -7.05 7.28 -23.24
C MET A 193 -8.46 6.86 -23.67
N LYS A 194 -8.74 5.55 -23.74
CA LYS A 194 -10.10 5.03 -24.04
C LYS A 194 -11.09 5.21 -22.88
N SER A 195 -10.65 5.62 -21.72
CA SER A 195 -11.43 5.62 -20.48
C SER A 195 -11.96 6.99 -20.05
N SER A 196 -11.88 8.02 -20.86
CA SER A 196 -12.22 9.41 -20.48
C SER A 196 -11.38 9.93 -19.30
N TYR A 197 -10.11 9.59 -19.24
CA TYR A 197 -9.17 10.18 -18.28
C TYR A 197 -8.83 11.61 -18.72
N GLU A 198 -8.99 12.58 -17.83
CA GLU A 198 -8.82 14.01 -18.14
C GLU A 198 -7.42 14.57 -17.82
N GLY A 199 -6.63 13.81 -17.04
CA GLY A 199 -5.27 14.23 -16.67
C GLY A 199 -4.27 14.11 -17.82
N GLU A 200 -3.14 14.79 -17.69
CA GLU A 200 -2.06 14.72 -18.68
C GLU A 200 -1.38 13.36 -18.66
N ILE A 201 -1.09 12.78 -19.84
CA ILE A 201 -0.37 11.51 -19.99
C ILE A 201 0.90 11.73 -20.80
N VAL A 202 2.04 11.56 -20.16
CA VAL A 202 3.36 11.60 -20.79
C VAL A 202 3.96 10.19 -20.86
N VAL A 203 4.56 9.84 -21.99
CA VAL A 203 5.32 8.59 -22.16
C VAL A 203 6.79 8.93 -22.26
N THR A 204 7.60 8.25 -21.46
CA THR A 204 9.06 8.40 -21.43
C THR A 204 9.75 7.06 -21.67
N LYS A 205 11.03 7.09 -22.01
CA LYS A 205 11.79 5.89 -22.31
C LYS A 205 12.20 5.13 -21.05
N ASN A 206 12.58 5.85 -20.01
CA ASN A 206 13.16 5.31 -18.79
C ASN A 206 12.68 6.08 -17.54
N LEU A 207 13.12 5.64 -16.37
CA LEU A 207 12.77 6.25 -15.08
C LEU A 207 13.43 7.62 -14.87
N ASP A 208 14.59 7.89 -15.49
CA ASP A 208 15.28 9.18 -15.41
C ASP A 208 14.42 10.29 -16.00
N ASP A 209 13.99 10.09 -17.25
CA ASP A 209 13.10 11.02 -17.95
C ASP A 209 11.73 11.11 -17.26
N ALA A 210 11.21 9.98 -16.77
CA ALA A 210 9.96 9.94 -16.04
C ALA A 210 10.01 10.77 -14.76
N THR A 211 11.12 10.70 -14.02
CA THR A 211 11.27 11.46 -12.77
C THR A 211 11.32 12.96 -13.04
N LYS A 212 12.08 13.42 -14.03
CA LYS A 212 12.11 14.83 -14.42
C LYS A 212 10.73 15.33 -14.85
N ALA A 213 10.10 14.61 -15.78
CA ALA A 213 8.75 14.95 -16.27
C ALA A 213 7.71 15.01 -15.14
N SER A 214 7.83 14.13 -14.13
CA SER A 214 6.89 14.11 -13.00
C SER A 214 7.00 15.37 -12.11
N ILE A 215 8.21 15.88 -11.87
CA ILE A 215 8.45 17.10 -11.10
C ILE A 215 7.89 18.31 -11.85
N ASP A 216 8.19 18.41 -13.14
CA ASP A 216 7.73 19.52 -13.98
C ASP A 216 6.19 19.52 -14.10
N MET A 217 5.59 18.38 -14.31
CA MET A 217 4.12 18.21 -14.37
C MET A 217 3.48 18.54 -13.01
N ALA A 218 4.05 18.07 -11.90
CA ALA A 218 3.51 18.33 -10.58
C ALA A 218 3.47 19.83 -10.24
N ARG A 219 4.50 20.57 -10.63
CA ARG A 219 4.55 22.04 -10.46
C ARG A 219 3.49 22.76 -11.28
N LYS A 220 3.25 22.31 -12.52
CA LYS A 220 2.26 22.92 -13.43
C LYS A 220 0.81 22.64 -12.99
N THR A 221 0.56 21.48 -12.42
CA THR A 221 -0.81 21.01 -12.09
C THR A 221 -1.19 21.22 -10.61
N ASN A 222 -0.36 21.89 -9.83
CA ASN A 222 -0.56 22.10 -8.39
C ASN A 222 -0.87 20.78 -7.63
N SER A 223 -0.17 19.71 -7.99
CA SER A 223 -0.32 18.40 -7.36
C SER A 223 0.28 18.40 -5.96
N LYS A 224 -0.17 17.50 -5.09
CA LYS A 224 0.31 17.40 -3.70
C LYS A 224 1.39 16.36 -3.52
N SER A 225 1.43 15.36 -4.40
CA SER A 225 2.34 14.24 -4.27
C SER A 225 2.86 13.74 -5.62
N ILE A 226 4.07 13.20 -5.62
CA ILE A 226 4.63 12.36 -6.68
C ILE A 226 4.77 10.96 -6.14
N LEU A 227 4.28 9.97 -6.87
CA LEU A 227 4.26 8.57 -6.48
C LEU A 227 4.90 7.69 -7.55
N LEU A 228 5.99 7.02 -7.24
CA LEU A 228 6.42 5.86 -8.01
C LEU A 228 5.62 4.64 -7.53
N SER A 229 4.57 4.25 -8.25
CA SER A 229 3.79 3.02 -7.99
C SER A 229 3.48 2.33 -9.32
N PRO A 230 4.45 1.55 -9.83
CA PRO A 230 4.54 1.17 -11.23
C PRO A 230 3.41 0.30 -11.76
N ALA A 231 2.64 -0.39 -10.91
CA ALA A 231 1.63 -1.38 -11.28
C ALA A 231 2.16 -2.57 -12.13
N CYS A 232 3.42 -2.54 -12.50
CA CYS A 232 4.11 -3.50 -13.38
C CYS A 232 5.40 -4.01 -12.73
N ALA A 233 5.81 -5.23 -13.14
CA ALA A 233 7.12 -5.75 -12.76
C ALA A 233 8.25 -4.91 -13.37
N SER A 234 9.44 -4.95 -12.75
CA SER A 234 10.59 -4.13 -13.13
C SER A 234 11.53 -4.77 -14.17
N PHE A 235 11.26 -6.01 -14.54
CA PHE A 235 12.21 -6.89 -15.28
C PHE A 235 12.50 -6.47 -16.73
N ASP A 236 11.91 -5.38 -17.21
CA ASP A 236 12.24 -4.78 -18.51
C ASP A 236 13.47 -3.86 -18.45
N GLN A 237 13.71 -3.18 -17.31
CA GLN A 237 14.81 -2.23 -17.14
C GLN A 237 15.66 -2.49 -15.88
N TYR A 238 15.23 -3.36 -14.95
CA TYR A 238 15.87 -3.62 -13.66
C TYR A 238 15.82 -5.11 -13.32
N ARG A 239 16.77 -5.59 -12.53
CA ARG A 239 16.81 -6.97 -12.04
C ARG A 239 15.66 -7.28 -11.08
N ASN A 240 15.23 -6.29 -10.28
CA ASN A 240 14.19 -6.41 -9.29
C ASN A 240 13.57 -5.04 -8.99
N TYR A 241 12.51 -5.02 -8.16
CA TYR A 241 11.84 -3.77 -7.77
C TYR A 241 12.70 -2.93 -6.81
N GLU A 242 13.58 -3.53 -6.05
CA GLU A 242 14.50 -2.84 -5.14
C GLU A 242 15.48 -1.96 -5.94
N GLU A 243 16.06 -2.49 -7.00
CA GLU A 243 16.96 -1.74 -7.87
C GLU A 243 16.24 -0.54 -8.51
N ARG A 244 15.02 -0.74 -9.03
CA ARG A 244 14.18 0.34 -9.54
C ARG A 244 13.90 1.40 -8.48
N GLY A 245 13.52 0.98 -7.28
CA GLY A 245 13.22 1.88 -6.18
C GLY A 245 14.46 2.64 -5.66
N ASN A 246 15.61 2.00 -5.61
CA ASN A 246 16.89 2.64 -5.27
C ASN A 246 17.32 3.66 -6.34
N HIS A 247 17.11 3.35 -7.61
CA HIS A 247 17.36 4.29 -8.70
C HIS A 247 16.47 5.53 -8.58
N PHE A 248 15.18 5.36 -8.34
CA PHE A 248 14.28 6.48 -8.08
C PHE A 248 14.73 7.35 -6.90
N LYS A 249 15.12 6.73 -5.78
CA LYS A 249 15.66 7.45 -4.61
C LYS A 249 16.88 8.30 -4.97
N LYS A 250 17.79 7.77 -5.80
CA LYS A 250 18.97 8.49 -6.29
C LYS A 250 18.57 9.70 -7.16
N LEU A 251 17.64 9.49 -8.10
CA LEU A 251 17.15 10.55 -8.98
C LEU A 251 16.48 11.69 -8.20
N ILE A 252 15.65 11.35 -7.21
CA ILE A 252 14.98 12.33 -6.35
C ILE A 252 16.01 13.11 -5.51
N LYS A 253 17.05 12.47 -4.98
CA LYS A 253 18.14 13.18 -4.27
C LYS A 253 18.84 14.21 -5.15
N LEU A 254 19.09 13.89 -6.41
CA LEU A 254 19.71 14.82 -7.37
C LEU A 254 18.82 16.02 -7.70
N ASN A 255 17.51 15.92 -7.46
CA ASN A 255 16.53 16.99 -7.69
C ASN A 255 16.21 17.80 -6.41
N GLY A 256 17.01 17.69 -5.36
CA GLY A 256 16.94 18.58 -4.19
C GLY A 256 15.87 18.23 -3.16
N ILE A 257 15.63 16.93 -2.93
CA ILE A 257 14.69 16.51 -1.87
C ILE A 257 15.17 16.95 -0.49
N ILE A 258 14.24 17.47 0.30
CA ILE A 258 14.42 17.80 1.72
C ILE A 258 13.59 16.81 2.55
N LYS A 259 14.23 16.16 3.55
CA LYS A 259 13.55 15.25 4.49
C LYS A 259 12.72 15.98 5.53
#